data_125fafbf6629d67e4c6f258a53d3371b
#
_entry.id   125fafbf6629d67e4c6f258a53d3371b
#
_cell.length_a   1.000
_cell.length_b   1.000
_cell.length_c   1.000
_cell.angle_alpha   90.00
_cell.angle_beta   90.00
_cell.angle_gamma   90.00
#
_symmetry.space_group_name_H-M   'P 1'
#
loop_
_entity.id
_entity.type
_entity.pdbx_description
1 polymer ?
#
loop_
_entity_poly.entity_id
_entity_poly.type
_entity_poly.pdbx_seq_one_letter_code
_entity_poly.pdbx_strand_id
1 'polypeptide(L)'
;MEQTNQYIKQFPELMKGKKILYVHGFGSSGQSGTVTRIREVLPNATVVAPDLPVEPTDAMALLRQVCEKEQPDIIIGTSMGGMYTEMLRGYDRIMVNPALEMGDTMKEHGMMGAQHFSNPRLDGIQDFIVTKTLVKAYKEITEHCFEGLDAEDQQRVWGLFGDADTTVNTYDLFHTHYSTAIRFHGEHRMNDQSFMHAVVPVIRWIDDRQEGRERPIVYIDVNTLIDKWGKPQSSAQKTVCTLLETYQLFFVAPAPAEPQHYADINQWLYEYITVPAYGHTVFTNQKALLYGDYLIDAEQTEGMGALIRFGSDTFKTWDDIADYFSRLGGQ
;
A
#
# COMPACT_ATOMS: atom_id res chain seq x y z
N MET A 1 -9.09 30.18 13.51
CA MET A 1 -9.78 28.88 13.42
C MET A 1 -8.73 27.89 12.95
N GLU A 2 -8.28 27.00 13.82
CA GLU A 2 -7.43 25.87 13.40
C GLU A 2 -8.22 25.07 12.37
N GLN A 3 -7.64 24.92 11.19
CA GLN A 3 -8.21 24.07 10.15
C GLN A 3 -8.15 22.63 10.68
N THR A 4 -9.28 22.08 11.09
CA THR A 4 -9.33 20.69 11.57
C THR A 4 -8.89 19.78 10.41
N ASN A 5 -7.87 18.96 10.64
CA ASN A 5 -7.37 18.03 9.63
C ASN A 5 -8.52 17.16 9.11
N GLN A 6 -8.77 17.20 7.79
CA GLN A 6 -9.87 16.46 7.15
C GLN A 6 -9.80 14.95 7.38
N TYR A 7 -8.58 14.39 7.50
CA TYR A 7 -8.36 12.97 7.68
C TYR A 7 -8.79 12.43 9.05
N ILE A 8 -8.97 13.31 10.06
CA ILE A 8 -9.58 12.91 11.34
C ILE A 8 -11.02 12.41 11.12
N LYS A 9 -11.74 13.01 10.19
CA LYS A 9 -13.11 12.59 9.83
C LYS A 9 -13.14 11.47 8.82
N GLN A 10 -12.19 11.47 7.88
CA GLN A 10 -12.09 10.48 6.82
C GLN A 10 -11.63 9.12 7.36
N PHE A 11 -10.67 9.12 8.30
CA PHE A 11 -10.09 7.91 8.88
C PHE A 11 -10.09 7.96 10.41
N PRO A 12 -11.27 8.00 11.07
CA PRO A 12 -11.37 8.27 12.51
C PRO A 12 -10.70 7.19 13.38
N GLU A 13 -10.68 5.94 12.91
CA GLU A 13 -10.16 4.80 13.66
C GLU A 13 -8.83 4.25 13.10
N LEU A 14 -8.40 4.71 11.91
CA LEU A 14 -7.22 4.16 11.26
C LEU A 14 -5.96 4.45 12.06
N MET A 15 -5.24 3.40 12.44
CA MET A 15 -4.01 3.45 13.24
C MET A 15 -4.14 4.23 14.55
N LYS A 16 -5.33 4.30 15.13
CA LYS A 16 -5.60 5.08 16.35
C LYS A 16 -4.85 4.54 17.57
N GLY A 17 -3.99 5.39 18.13
CA GLY A 17 -3.16 5.04 19.29
C GLY A 17 -1.96 4.15 18.97
N LYS A 18 -1.75 3.81 17.70
CA LYS A 18 -0.64 2.97 17.21
C LYS A 18 0.57 3.77 16.78
N LYS A 19 1.69 3.06 16.64
CA LYS A 19 2.97 3.63 16.21
C LYS A 19 3.37 3.13 14.82
N ILE A 20 3.82 4.05 13.99
CA ILE A 20 4.39 3.78 12.68
C ILE A 20 5.86 4.14 12.72
N LEU A 21 6.74 3.18 12.43
CA LEU A 21 8.14 3.49 12.13
C LEU A 21 8.28 3.70 10.63
N TYR A 22 8.72 4.90 10.24
CA TYR A 22 9.05 5.17 8.84
C TYR A 22 10.57 5.15 8.63
N VAL A 23 11.02 4.34 7.68
CA VAL A 23 12.43 4.14 7.32
C VAL A 23 12.67 4.77 5.95
N HIS A 24 13.39 5.89 5.93
CA HIS A 24 13.59 6.68 4.72
C HIS A 24 14.61 6.08 3.74
N GLY A 25 14.53 6.51 2.47
CA GLY A 25 15.46 6.12 1.40
C GLY A 25 16.82 6.81 1.49
N PHE A 26 17.73 6.41 0.61
CA PHE A 26 19.09 6.94 0.52
C PHE A 26 19.10 8.46 0.25
N GLY A 27 19.97 9.19 0.96
CA GLY A 27 20.07 10.65 0.82
C GLY A 27 18.85 11.43 1.31
N SER A 28 17.94 10.80 2.05
CA SER A 28 16.77 11.44 2.69
C SER A 28 16.95 11.58 4.20
N SER A 29 15.88 11.91 4.93
CA SER A 29 15.90 12.06 6.39
C SER A 29 14.54 11.76 7.02
N GLY A 30 14.49 11.70 8.33
CA GLY A 30 13.26 11.65 9.15
C GLY A 30 12.42 12.94 9.09
N GLN A 31 12.90 13.98 8.42
CA GLN A 31 12.20 15.26 8.21
C GLN A 31 11.67 15.42 6.77
N SER A 32 11.59 14.32 6.02
CA SER A 32 11.14 14.33 4.63
C SER A 32 9.66 14.69 4.47
N GLY A 33 9.28 15.16 3.28
CA GLY A 33 7.88 15.41 2.92
C GLY A 33 6.99 14.17 3.06
N THR A 34 7.54 12.97 2.87
CA THR A 34 6.84 11.70 3.09
C THR A 34 6.42 11.54 4.55
N VAL A 35 7.30 11.83 5.51
CA VAL A 35 6.98 11.77 6.95
C VAL A 35 5.89 12.78 7.30
N THR A 36 5.99 14.00 6.76
CA THR A 36 4.96 15.02 6.93
C THR A 36 3.62 14.53 6.41
N ARG A 37 3.60 13.90 5.24
CA ARG A 37 2.37 13.38 4.63
C ARG A 37 1.76 12.21 5.43
N ILE A 38 2.57 11.28 5.93
CA ILE A 38 2.09 10.20 6.80
C ILE A 38 1.42 10.78 8.04
N ARG A 39 2.05 11.76 8.71
CA ARG A 39 1.48 12.44 9.89
C ARG A 39 0.18 13.19 9.58
N GLU A 40 0.07 13.76 8.41
CA GLU A 40 -1.13 14.47 7.98
C GLU A 40 -2.31 13.50 7.73
N VAL A 41 -2.07 12.41 7.00
CA VAL A 41 -3.12 11.45 6.60
C VAL A 41 -3.51 10.51 7.75
N LEU A 42 -2.57 10.20 8.64
CA LEU A 42 -2.78 9.32 9.79
C LEU A 42 -2.62 10.09 11.12
N PRO A 43 -3.48 11.09 11.37
CA PRO A 43 -3.32 12.01 12.51
C PRO A 43 -3.51 11.33 13.86
N ASN A 44 -4.11 10.14 13.89
CA ASN A 44 -4.34 9.37 15.12
C ASN A 44 -3.17 8.43 15.47
N ALA A 45 -2.17 8.32 14.57
CA ALA A 45 -0.97 7.53 14.79
C ALA A 45 0.20 8.38 15.31
N THR A 46 1.12 7.73 16.02
CA THR A 46 2.43 8.31 16.33
C THR A 46 3.44 7.86 15.28
N VAL A 47 4.05 8.80 14.55
CA VAL A 47 5.04 8.51 13.51
C VAL A 47 6.44 8.76 14.01
N VAL A 48 7.23 7.70 14.15
CA VAL A 48 8.65 7.70 14.47
C VAL A 48 9.44 7.61 13.17
N ALA A 49 10.35 8.54 12.95
CA ALA A 49 11.16 8.58 11.72
C ALA A 49 12.58 9.08 12.08
N PRO A 50 13.52 8.18 12.40
CA PRO A 50 14.88 8.55 12.73
C PRO A 50 15.66 8.98 11.49
N ASP A 51 16.63 9.86 11.66
CA ASP A 51 17.66 10.10 10.67
C ASP A 51 18.65 8.92 10.68
N LEU A 52 18.78 8.23 9.55
CA LEU A 52 19.65 7.06 9.46
C LEU A 52 21.12 7.46 9.27
N PRO A 53 22.07 6.79 9.93
CA PRO A 53 23.47 6.83 9.57
C PRO A 53 23.68 6.41 8.12
N VAL A 54 24.73 6.96 7.49
CA VAL A 54 25.10 6.60 6.10
C VAL A 54 25.67 5.18 6.05
N GLU A 55 26.39 4.77 7.10
CA GLU A 55 26.96 3.43 7.22
C GLU A 55 25.83 2.40 7.50
N PRO A 56 25.68 1.36 6.66
CA PRO A 56 24.51 0.47 6.75
C PRO A 56 24.45 -0.36 8.05
N THR A 57 25.57 -0.75 8.58
CA THR A 57 25.61 -1.49 9.86
C THR A 57 25.13 -0.63 11.03
N ASP A 58 25.54 0.64 11.07
CA ASP A 58 25.13 1.59 12.10
C ASP A 58 23.64 1.95 11.95
N ALA A 59 23.17 2.10 10.69
CA ALA A 59 21.77 2.33 10.41
C ALA A 59 20.89 1.16 10.89
N MET A 60 21.31 -0.07 10.63
CA MET A 60 20.58 -1.27 11.07
C MET A 60 20.60 -1.41 12.60
N ALA A 61 21.73 -1.11 13.26
CA ALA A 61 21.82 -1.10 14.71
C ALA A 61 20.88 -0.07 15.35
N LEU A 62 20.84 1.16 14.80
CA LEU A 62 19.89 2.19 15.21
C LEU A 62 18.44 1.75 15.06
N LEU A 63 18.10 1.18 13.90
CA LEU A 63 16.72 0.73 13.62
C LEU A 63 16.26 -0.37 14.59
N ARG A 64 17.13 -1.32 14.93
CA ARG A 64 16.83 -2.35 15.95
C ARG A 64 16.59 -1.72 17.31
N GLN A 65 17.42 -0.78 17.75
CA GLN A 65 17.21 -0.04 19.01
C GLN A 65 15.90 0.74 19.01
N VAL A 66 15.55 1.39 17.89
CA VAL A 66 14.27 2.10 17.75
C VAL A 66 13.11 1.12 17.83
N CYS A 67 13.18 -0.02 17.17
CA CYS A 67 12.14 -1.05 17.24
C CYS A 67 11.96 -1.59 18.66
N GLU A 68 13.05 -1.88 19.37
CA GLU A 68 13.01 -2.35 20.76
C GLU A 68 12.41 -1.32 21.70
N LYS A 69 12.74 -0.04 21.53
CA LYS A 69 12.25 1.04 22.37
C LYS A 69 10.81 1.43 22.07
N GLU A 70 10.49 1.61 20.81
CA GLU A 70 9.21 2.19 20.39
C GLU A 70 8.13 1.12 20.15
N GLN A 71 8.51 -0.14 19.87
CA GLN A 71 7.58 -1.24 19.57
C GLN A 71 6.54 -0.82 18.52
N PRO A 72 6.95 -0.51 17.28
CA PRO A 72 6.03 -0.03 16.27
C PRO A 72 5.02 -1.12 15.86
N ASP A 73 3.79 -0.72 15.60
CA ASP A 73 2.72 -1.61 15.12
C ASP A 73 2.89 -1.91 13.63
N ILE A 74 3.43 -0.95 12.86
CA ILE A 74 3.76 -1.10 11.44
C ILE A 74 5.10 -0.41 11.15
N ILE A 75 5.92 -1.03 10.30
CA ILE A 75 7.13 -0.42 9.74
C ILE A 75 6.90 -0.16 8.25
N ILE A 76 7.13 1.08 7.80
CA ILE A 76 7.03 1.46 6.40
C ILE A 76 8.41 1.89 5.91
N GLY A 77 8.97 1.19 4.94
CA GLY A 77 10.27 1.52 4.35
C GLY A 77 10.18 1.83 2.86
N THR A 78 10.92 2.84 2.42
CA THR A 78 10.96 3.22 1.00
C THR A 78 12.37 3.10 0.44
N SER A 79 12.54 2.52 -0.75
CA SER A 79 13.85 2.37 -1.41
C SER A 79 14.89 1.67 -0.51
N MET A 80 16.02 2.28 -0.20
CA MET A 80 17.00 1.79 0.80
C MET A 80 16.34 1.48 2.14
N GLY A 81 15.41 2.31 2.59
CA GLY A 81 14.64 2.06 3.82
C GLY A 81 13.81 0.78 3.73
N GLY A 82 13.33 0.42 2.54
CA GLY A 82 12.65 -0.86 2.28
C GLY A 82 13.59 -2.05 2.47
N MET A 83 14.85 -1.95 2.05
CA MET A 83 15.88 -2.97 2.30
C MET A 83 16.07 -3.20 3.81
N TYR A 84 16.23 -2.14 4.60
CA TYR A 84 16.34 -2.27 6.05
C TYR A 84 15.07 -2.84 6.69
N THR A 85 13.90 -2.40 6.23
CA THR A 85 12.61 -2.86 6.71
C THR A 85 12.44 -4.36 6.49
N GLU A 86 12.96 -4.89 5.39
CA GLU A 86 12.97 -6.32 5.10
C GLU A 86 13.65 -7.12 6.23
N MET A 87 14.76 -6.64 6.78
CA MET A 87 15.54 -7.30 7.83
C MET A 87 15.00 -7.09 9.26
N LEU A 88 13.94 -6.27 9.46
CA LEU A 88 13.30 -6.04 10.74
C LEU A 88 12.16 -7.05 10.97
N ARG A 89 12.50 -8.24 11.43
CA ARG A 89 11.58 -9.37 11.62
C ARG A 89 10.59 -9.16 12.77
N GLY A 90 9.45 -9.87 12.68
CA GLY A 90 8.44 -9.91 13.74
C GLY A 90 7.48 -8.74 13.78
N TYR A 91 7.57 -7.81 12.84
CA TYR A 91 6.69 -6.64 12.69
C TYR A 91 5.86 -6.74 11.41
N ASP A 92 4.70 -6.09 11.39
CA ASP A 92 3.98 -5.82 10.15
C ASP A 92 4.75 -4.78 9.34
N ARG A 93 5.05 -5.08 8.07
CA ARG A 93 5.98 -4.32 7.25
C ARG A 93 5.41 -4.02 5.88
N ILE A 94 5.56 -2.77 5.46
CA ILE A 94 5.24 -2.32 4.11
C ILE A 94 6.52 -1.77 3.47
N MET A 95 6.92 -2.35 2.37
CA MET A 95 8.08 -1.90 1.61
C MET A 95 7.64 -1.32 0.28
N VAL A 96 8.01 -0.07 0.02
CA VAL A 96 7.68 0.62 -1.23
C VAL A 96 8.93 0.76 -2.06
N ASN A 97 8.94 0.16 -3.25
CA ASN A 97 10.09 0.13 -4.16
C ASN A 97 11.40 -0.21 -3.44
N PRO A 98 11.46 -1.33 -2.67
CA PRO A 98 12.60 -1.64 -1.82
C PRO A 98 13.87 -1.91 -2.66
N ALA A 99 14.96 -1.24 -2.33
CA ALA A 99 16.26 -1.43 -2.99
C ALA A 99 17.00 -2.64 -2.41
N LEU A 100 16.46 -3.84 -2.63
CA LEU A 100 16.97 -5.10 -2.04
C LEU A 100 18.38 -5.49 -2.53
N GLU A 101 18.87 -4.84 -3.59
CA GLU A 101 20.23 -4.95 -4.14
C GLU A 101 20.92 -3.58 -4.11
N MET A 102 20.85 -2.86 -2.96
CA MET A 102 21.26 -1.48 -2.83
C MET A 102 22.69 -1.21 -3.31
N GLY A 103 23.65 -2.13 -3.04
CA GLY A 103 25.02 -1.97 -3.48
C GLY A 103 25.18 -1.97 -5.02
N ASP A 104 24.37 -2.73 -5.72
CA ASP A 104 24.38 -2.76 -7.19
C ASP A 104 23.60 -1.56 -7.75
N THR A 105 22.46 -1.19 -7.15
CA THR A 105 21.73 0.06 -7.46
C THR A 105 22.65 1.29 -7.37
N MET A 106 23.48 1.39 -6.33
CA MET A 106 24.46 2.49 -6.19
C MET A 106 25.45 2.57 -7.35
N LYS A 107 25.92 1.44 -7.86
CA LYS A 107 26.86 1.39 -8.99
C LYS A 107 26.17 1.77 -10.29
N GLU A 108 25.01 1.19 -10.57
CA GLU A 108 24.24 1.41 -11.79
C GLU A 108 23.84 2.87 -11.96
N HIS A 109 23.48 3.53 -10.87
CA HIS A 109 23.08 4.94 -10.88
C HIS A 109 24.23 5.93 -10.59
N GLY A 110 25.48 5.46 -10.54
CA GLY A 110 26.64 6.32 -10.37
C GLY A 110 26.64 7.15 -9.09
N MET A 111 26.14 6.59 -7.98
CA MET A 111 25.97 7.34 -6.72
C MET A 111 27.28 7.55 -5.94
N MET A 112 28.45 7.21 -6.50
CA MET A 112 29.75 7.43 -5.86
C MET A 112 30.15 8.91 -5.83
N GLY A 113 30.89 9.31 -4.78
CA GLY A 113 31.41 10.65 -4.59
C GLY A 113 30.61 11.47 -3.58
N ALA A 114 30.73 12.78 -3.67
CA ALA A 114 30.02 13.71 -2.79
C ALA A 114 28.51 13.67 -3.06
N GLN A 115 27.73 13.56 -2.01
CA GLN A 115 26.28 13.53 -2.03
C GLN A 115 25.75 14.56 -1.04
N HIS A 116 24.53 15.03 -1.27
CA HIS A 116 23.82 15.95 -0.42
C HIS A 116 22.49 15.34 0.02
N PHE A 117 22.14 15.46 1.31
CA PHE A 117 20.82 15.04 1.79
C PHE A 117 19.74 15.95 1.21
N SER A 118 18.73 15.37 0.59
CA SER A 118 17.62 16.09 -0.05
C SER A 118 16.66 16.75 0.95
N ASN A 119 16.78 16.42 2.25
CA ASN A 119 15.95 16.97 3.32
C ASN A 119 16.82 17.34 4.52
N PRO A 120 16.42 18.34 5.33
CA PRO A 120 17.12 18.67 6.56
C PRO A 120 17.21 17.46 7.50
N ARG A 121 18.30 17.39 8.26
CA ARG A 121 18.51 16.38 9.31
C ARG A 121 18.58 17.04 10.67
N LEU A 122 18.19 16.32 11.72
CA LEU A 122 18.24 16.80 13.11
C LEU A 122 19.67 16.97 13.61
N ASP A 123 20.62 16.18 13.08
CA ASP A 123 22.05 16.28 13.41
C ASP A 123 22.76 17.43 12.69
N GLY A 124 22.07 18.11 11.76
CA GLY A 124 22.60 19.22 10.97
C GLY A 124 23.57 18.82 9.84
N ILE A 125 23.85 17.53 9.66
CA ILE A 125 24.71 17.04 8.59
C ILE A 125 23.95 17.12 7.26
N GLN A 126 24.53 17.81 6.27
CA GLN A 126 23.89 17.98 4.98
C GLN A 126 24.63 17.24 3.84
N ASP A 127 25.90 16.96 4.02
CA ASP A 127 26.74 16.34 3.00
C ASP A 127 27.37 15.06 3.51
N PHE A 128 27.59 14.11 2.60
CA PHE A 128 28.28 12.85 2.87
C PHE A 128 29.00 12.35 1.61
N ILE A 129 29.89 11.39 1.79
CA ILE A 129 30.68 10.85 0.67
C ILE A 129 30.38 9.36 0.51
N VAL A 130 29.96 8.97 -0.67
CA VAL A 130 29.83 7.57 -1.07
C VAL A 130 31.16 7.06 -1.60
N THR A 131 31.81 6.23 -0.81
CA THR A 131 33.08 5.56 -1.14
C THR A 131 32.85 4.16 -1.73
N LYS A 132 33.87 3.58 -2.35
CA LYS A 132 33.83 2.17 -2.76
C LYS A 132 33.62 1.22 -1.57
N THR A 133 34.16 1.57 -0.41
CA THR A 133 33.98 0.81 0.84
C THR A 133 32.51 0.84 1.28
N LEU A 134 31.87 2.00 1.21
CA LEU A 134 30.44 2.14 1.54
C LEU A 134 29.57 1.32 0.59
N VAL A 135 29.83 1.37 -0.72
CA VAL A 135 29.11 0.55 -1.71
C VAL A 135 29.28 -0.95 -1.43
N LYS A 136 30.48 -1.37 -1.01
CA LYS A 136 30.73 -2.75 -0.61
C LYS A 136 29.97 -3.11 0.65
N ALA A 137 29.92 -2.24 1.67
CA ALA A 137 29.16 -2.45 2.89
C ALA A 137 27.66 -2.61 2.61
N TYR A 138 27.10 -1.80 1.69
CA TYR A 138 25.70 -1.97 1.25
C TYR A 138 25.49 -3.32 0.51
N LYS A 139 26.47 -3.78 -0.26
CA LYS A 139 26.37 -5.08 -0.90
C LYS A 139 26.41 -6.22 0.14
N GLU A 140 27.28 -6.14 1.12
CA GLU A 140 27.41 -7.12 2.18
C GLU A 140 26.14 -7.18 3.04
N ILE A 141 25.55 -6.04 3.42
CA ILE A 141 24.34 -6.04 4.24
C ILE A 141 23.12 -6.59 3.49
N THR A 142 23.02 -6.38 2.18
CA THR A 142 21.91 -6.93 1.37
C THR A 142 21.93 -8.45 1.28
N GLU A 143 23.08 -9.10 1.53
CA GLU A 143 23.17 -10.55 1.61
C GLU A 143 22.35 -11.12 2.77
N HIS A 144 22.04 -10.31 3.79
CA HIS A 144 21.19 -10.69 4.93
C HIS A 144 19.69 -10.49 4.69
N CYS A 145 19.28 -9.90 3.57
CA CYS A 145 17.89 -9.91 3.16
C CYS A 145 17.39 -11.34 2.98
N PHE A 146 16.19 -11.59 3.45
CA PHE A 146 15.50 -12.88 3.40
C PHE A 146 16.10 -14.01 4.28
N GLU A 147 17.14 -13.75 5.06
CA GLU A 147 17.67 -14.73 6.01
C GLU A 147 16.67 -15.02 7.13
N GLY A 148 16.50 -16.30 7.47
CA GLY A 148 15.67 -16.71 8.62
C GLY A 148 14.18 -16.43 8.49
N LEU A 149 13.65 -16.40 7.26
CA LEU A 149 12.21 -16.27 7.02
C LEU A 149 11.46 -17.49 7.51
N ASP A 150 10.38 -17.28 8.24
CA ASP A 150 9.38 -18.28 8.56
C ASP A 150 8.00 -17.92 8.00
N ALA A 151 7.07 -18.87 8.07
CA ALA A 151 5.74 -18.70 7.50
C ALA A 151 4.90 -17.60 8.21
N GLU A 152 5.15 -17.33 9.49
CA GLU A 152 4.45 -16.29 10.23
C GLU A 152 4.96 -14.92 9.78
N ASP A 153 6.28 -14.74 9.69
CA ASP A 153 6.88 -13.48 9.24
C ASP A 153 6.48 -13.15 7.79
N GLN A 154 6.41 -14.16 6.91
CA GLN A 154 5.99 -13.97 5.52
C GLN A 154 4.56 -13.42 5.39
N GLN A 155 3.66 -13.70 6.31
CA GLN A 155 2.29 -13.19 6.31
C GLN A 155 2.17 -11.73 6.78
N ARG A 156 3.23 -11.17 7.34
CA ARG A 156 3.29 -9.81 7.88
C ARG A 156 3.92 -8.79 6.92
N VAL A 157 4.29 -9.23 5.71
CA VAL A 157 5.10 -8.42 4.78
C VAL A 157 4.32 -8.08 3.53
N TRP A 158 4.40 -6.83 3.11
CA TRP A 158 3.78 -6.31 1.89
C TRP A 158 4.82 -5.54 1.07
N GLY A 159 5.01 -5.94 -0.19
CA GLY A 159 5.86 -5.25 -1.15
C GLY A 159 5.02 -4.50 -2.18
N LEU A 160 5.24 -3.20 -2.29
CA LEU A 160 4.57 -2.33 -3.25
C LEU A 160 5.59 -1.83 -4.28
N PHE A 161 5.33 -2.07 -5.55
CA PHE A 161 6.27 -1.83 -6.65
C PHE A 161 5.65 -0.93 -7.72
N GLY A 162 6.24 0.24 -7.93
CA GLY A 162 5.82 1.16 -8.98
C GLY A 162 6.14 0.60 -10.37
N ASP A 163 5.17 0.57 -11.27
CA ASP A 163 5.32 0.06 -12.64
C ASP A 163 6.16 0.97 -13.55
N ALA A 164 6.32 2.24 -13.15
CA ALA A 164 7.18 3.22 -13.81
C ALA A 164 8.49 3.50 -13.02
N ASP A 165 8.86 2.64 -12.06
CA ASP A 165 10.13 2.75 -11.34
C ASP A 165 11.30 2.37 -12.26
N THR A 166 12.14 3.38 -12.56
CA THR A 166 13.37 3.21 -13.37
C THR A 166 14.64 3.11 -12.52
N THR A 167 14.51 3.21 -11.20
CA THR A 167 15.65 3.21 -10.26
C THR A 167 15.88 1.84 -9.64
N VAL A 168 14.82 1.15 -9.29
CA VAL A 168 14.87 -0.14 -8.61
C VAL A 168 13.95 -1.13 -9.30
N ASN A 169 14.42 -2.34 -9.55
CA ASN A 169 13.62 -3.42 -10.14
C ASN A 169 13.85 -4.72 -9.36
N THR A 170 13.28 -4.81 -8.17
CA THR A 170 13.42 -5.96 -7.27
C THR A 170 12.09 -6.70 -7.05
N TYR A 171 11.09 -6.49 -7.90
CA TYR A 171 9.80 -7.17 -7.81
C TYR A 171 9.93 -8.69 -7.86
N ASP A 172 10.63 -9.22 -8.86
CA ASP A 172 10.77 -10.66 -9.04
C ASP A 172 11.56 -11.29 -7.89
N LEU A 173 12.63 -10.63 -7.43
CA LEU A 173 13.40 -11.06 -6.25
C LEU A 173 12.51 -11.12 -5.01
N PHE A 174 11.73 -10.07 -4.73
CA PHE A 174 10.81 -10.04 -3.62
C PHE A 174 9.75 -11.14 -3.73
N HIS A 175 9.18 -11.32 -4.92
CA HIS A 175 8.09 -12.30 -5.16
C HIS A 175 8.55 -13.75 -5.00
N THR A 176 9.85 -14.05 -5.12
CA THR A 176 10.36 -15.41 -4.82
C THR A 176 10.28 -15.76 -3.33
N HIS A 177 10.19 -14.75 -2.45
CA HIS A 177 10.18 -14.93 -1.00
C HIS A 177 8.83 -14.58 -0.35
N TYR A 178 8.06 -13.66 -0.95
CA TYR A 178 6.80 -13.18 -0.41
C TYR A 178 5.70 -13.19 -1.47
N SER A 179 4.56 -13.78 -1.16
CA SER A 179 3.40 -13.81 -2.07
C SER A 179 2.71 -12.45 -2.21
N THR A 180 2.96 -11.52 -1.29
CA THR A 180 2.34 -10.20 -1.18
C THR A 180 3.10 -9.10 -1.92
N ALA A 181 3.58 -9.42 -3.13
CA ALA A 181 4.18 -8.46 -4.06
C ALA A 181 3.10 -7.84 -4.95
N ILE A 182 2.86 -6.54 -4.80
CA ILE A 182 1.79 -5.83 -5.52
C ILE A 182 2.40 -4.73 -6.40
N ARG A 183 2.01 -4.67 -7.67
CA ARG A 183 2.34 -3.55 -8.54
C ARG A 183 1.32 -2.43 -8.39
N PHE A 184 1.77 -1.18 -8.49
CA PHE A 184 0.90 0.00 -8.51
C PHE A 184 1.37 1.00 -9.57
N HIS A 185 0.49 1.90 -10.01
CA HIS A 185 0.86 2.96 -10.94
C HIS A 185 1.67 4.04 -10.24
N GLY A 186 2.96 4.05 -10.47
CA GLY A 186 3.86 5.01 -9.84
C GLY A 186 5.32 4.84 -10.21
N GLU A 187 6.07 5.88 -9.90
CA GLU A 187 7.51 5.96 -10.07
C GLU A 187 8.25 5.49 -8.81
N HIS A 188 9.59 5.62 -8.82
CA HIS A 188 10.43 5.26 -7.67
C HIS A 188 10.06 6.02 -6.39
N ARG A 189 9.79 7.31 -6.51
CA ARG A 189 9.44 8.14 -5.35
C ARG A 189 7.96 8.04 -5.04
N MET A 190 7.63 7.69 -3.81
CA MET A 190 6.27 7.72 -3.31
C MET A 190 5.76 9.17 -3.32
N ASN A 191 4.74 9.43 -4.10
CA ASN A 191 4.01 10.69 -4.15
C ASN A 191 2.66 10.57 -3.42
N ASP A 192 1.87 11.64 -3.40
CA ASP A 192 0.58 11.67 -2.73
C ASP A 192 -0.40 10.61 -3.26
N GLN A 193 -0.47 10.47 -4.57
CA GLN A 193 -1.35 9.51 -5.22
C GLN A 193 -0.97 8.07 -4.86
N SER A 194 0.30 7.71 -4.99
CA SER A 194 0.77 6.36 -4.63
C SER A 194 0.61 6.09 -3.13
N PHE A 195 0.81 7.08 -2.26
CA PHE A 195 0.55 6.92 -0.84
C PHE A 195 -0.93 6.61 -0.56
N MET A 196 -1.85 7.43 -1.08
CA MET A 196 -3.29 7.29 -0.83
C MET A 196 -3.89 6.03 -1.47
N HIS A 197 -3.46 5.65 -2.68
CA HIS A 197 -4.09 4.57 -3.44
C HIS A 197 -3.34 3.23 -3.35
N ALA A 198 -2.10 3.21 -2.89
CA ALA A 198 -1.36 1.96 -2.72
C ALA A 198 -1.00 1.67 -1.26
N VAL A 199 -0.44 2.63 -0.52
CA VAL A 199 0.05 2.38 0.84
C VAL A 199 -1.10 2.39 1.86
N VAL A 200 -1.98 3.38 1.82
CA VAL A 200 -3.12 3.50 2.77
C VAL A 200 -4.04 2.29 2.75
N PRO A 201 -4.43 1.69 1.62
CA PRO A 201 -5.21 0.44 1.61
C PRO A 201 -4.52 -0.70 2.37
N VAL A 202 -3.20 -0.86 2.20
CA VAL A 202 -2.43 -1.91 2.89
C VAL A 202 -2.33 -1.62 4.39
N ILE A 203 -2.09 -0.37 4.79
CA ILE A 203 -2.13 0.03 6.22
C ILE A 203 -3.47 -0.36 6.83
N ARG A 204 -4.57 -0.12 6.11
CA ARG A 204 -5.91 -0.43 6.57
C ARG A 204 -6.13 -1.93 6.74
N TRP A 205 -5.71 -2.76 5.79
CA TRP A 205 -5.81 -4.22 5.92
C TRP A 205 -5.02 -4.74 7.13
N ILE A 206 -3.84 -4.17 7.37
CA ILE A 206 -3.03 -4.51 8.54
C ILE A 206 -3.71 -4.06 9.83
N ASP A 207 -4.20 -2.82 9.89
CA ASP A 207 -4.87 -2.25 11.06
C ASP A 207 -6.16 -3.02 11.40
N ASP A 208 -6.99 -3.32 10.39
CA ASP A 208 -8.21 -4.10 10.58
C ASP A 208 -7.91 -5.52 11.09
N ARG A 209 -6.86 -6.17 10.56
CA ARG A 209 -6.41 -7.48 11.04
C ARG A 209 -5.92 -7.42 12.50
N GLN A 210 -5.11 -6.42 12.85
CA GLN A 210 -4.58 -6.24 14.20
C GLN A 210 -5.68 -5.99 15.23
N GLU A 211 -6.72 -5.24 14.85
CA GLU A 211 -7.87 -4.93 15.70
C GLU A 211 -8.97 -6.02 15.68
N GLY A 212 -8.86 -7.02 14.82
CA GLY A 212 -9.97 -7.96 14.57
C GLY A 212 -11.23 -7.26 14.07
N ARG A 213 -11.06 -6.16 13.30
CA ARG A 213 -12.18 -5.34 12.85
C ARG A 213 -12.85 -5.98 11.65
N GLU A 214 -14.10 -6.37 11.82
CA GLU A 214 -14.98 -6.83 10.75
C GLU A 214 -15.68 -5.63 10.11
N ARG A 215 -15.56 -5.51 8.79
CA ARG A 215 -16.25 -4.48 8.01
C ARG A 215 -17.36 -5.12 7.20
N PRO A 216 -18.50 -4.41 7.01
CA PRO A 216 -19.53 -4.90 6.10
C PRO A 216 -18.95 -5.12 4.70
N ILE A 217 -19.33 -6.25 4.09
CA ILE A 217 -18.80 -6.68 2.79
C ILE A 217 -19.68 -6.15 1.66
N VAL A 218 -19.04 -5.50 0.69
CA VAL A 218 -19.67 -5.07 -0.56
C VAL A 218 -19.04 -5.82 -1.72
N TYR A 219 -19.83 -6.64 -2.39
CA TYR A 219 -19.47 -7.23 -3.67
C TYR A 219 -19.84 -6.29 -4.81
N ILE A 220 -18.93 -6.09 -5.74
CA ILE A 220 -19.11 -5.23 -6.91
C ILE A 220 -18.92 -6.08 -8.17
N ASP A 221 -19.98 -6.29 -8.95
CA ASP A 221 -19.81 -6.91 -10.26
C ASP A 221 -18.97 -6.01 -11.17
N VAL A 222 -17.88 -6.54 -11.69
CA VAL A 222 -16.90 -5.79 -12.50
C VAL A 222 -17.56 -5.15 -13.72
N ASN A 223 -18.58 -5.79 -14.31
CA ASN A 223 -19.29 -5.23 -15.45
C ASN A 223 -20.03 -3.92 -15.13
N THR A 224 -20.40 -3.67 -13.87
CA THR A 224 -21.01 -2.40 -13.46
C THR A 224 -20.02 -1.25 -13.45
N LEU A 225 -18.72 -1.55 -13.35
CA LEU A 225 -17.64 -0.56 -13.37
C LEU A 225 -17.25 -0.14 -14.79
N ILE A 226 -17.59 -0.96 -15.79
CA ILE A 226 -17.10 -0.83 -17.16
C ILE A 226 -18.16 -0.17 -18.04
N ASP A 227 -17.80 0.87 -18.79
CA ASP A 227 -18.65 1.48 -19.79
C ASP A 227 -18.62 0.71 -21.13
N LYS A 228 -19.45 1.11 -22.07
CA LYS A 228 -19.52 0.51 -23.41
C LYS A 228 -18.23 0.61 -24.24
N TRP A 229 -17.25 1.38 -23.77
CA TRP A 229 -15.95 1.57 -24.41
C TRP A 229 -14.82 0.81 -23.71
N GLY A 230 -15.14 0.03 -22.68
CA GLY A 230 -14.17 -0.69 -21.88
C GLY A 230 -13.45 0.19 -20.84
N LYS A 231 -13.91 1.42 -20.59
CA LYS A 231 -13.36 2.36 -19.62
C LYS A 231 -14.19 2.36 -18.35
N PRO A 232 -13.67 2.90 -17.22
CA PRO A 232 -14.47 3.06 -16.02
C PRO A 232 -15.71 3.92 -16.28
N GLN A 233 -16.84 3.50 -15.74
CA GLN A 233 -18.04 4.33 -15.65
C GLN A 233 -17.71 5.64 -14.92
N SER A 234 -18.44 6.72 -15.30
CA SER A 234 -18.31 7.99 -14.59
C SER A 234 -18.52 7.80 -13.09
N SER A 235 -17.69 8.42 -12.27
CA SER A 235 -17.69 8.37 -10.80
C SER A 235 -17.42 7.00 -10.17
N ALA A 236 -17.30 5.90 -10.94
CA ALA A 236 -17.12 4.56 -10.40
C ALA A 236 -15.84 4.45 -9.55
N GLN A 237 -14.69 4.88 -10.09
CA GLN A 237 -13.41 4.82 -9.35
C GLN A 237 -13.45 5.65 -8.06
N LYS A 238 -14.02 6.86 -8.13
CA LYS A 238 -14.16 7.73 -6.96
C LYS A 238 -15.05 7.07 -5.90
N THR A 239 -16.18 6.48 -6.31
CA THR A 239 -17.10 5.80 -5.40
C THR A 239 -16.43 4.58 -4.76
N VAL A 240 -15.70 3.77 -5.53
CA VAL A 240 -14.91 2.65 -4.99
C VAL A 240 -13.92 3.13 -3.93
N CYS A 241 -13.17 4.20 -4.19
CA CYS A 241 -12.26 4.79 -3.20
C CYS A 241 -12.98 5.22 -1.92
N THR A 242 -14.16 5.83 -2.04
CA THR A 242 -14.95 6.25 -0.86
C THR A 242 -15.49 5.04 -0.09
N LEU A 243 -16.00 4.03 -0.79
CA LEU A 243 -16.49 2.80 -0.14
C LEU A 243 -15.39 2.06 0.62
N LEU A 244 -14.16 2.06 0.11
CA LEU A 244 -13.01 1.48 0.80
C LEU A 244 -12.76 2.09 2.19
N GLU A 245 -13.22 3.28 2.47
CA GLU A 245 -13.05 3.92 3.77
C GLU A 245 -13.86 3.22 4.89
N THR A 246 -14.97 2.58 4.54
CA THR A 246 -15.92 2.01 5.51
C THR A 246 -16.16 0.52 5.30
N TYR A 247 -16.10 0.04 4.07
CA TYR A 247 -16.49 -1.32 3.69
C TYR A 247 -15.29 -2.17 3.26
N GLN A 248 -15.44 -3.48 3.36
CA GLN A 248 -14.55 -4.43 2.71
C GLN A 248 -15.10 -4.73 1.31
N LEU A 249 -14.36 -4.38 0.28
CA LEU A 249 -14.80 -4.54 -1.10
C LEU A 249 -14.24 -5.83 -1.72
N PHE A 250 -15.09 -6.53 -2.46
CA PHE A 250 -14.68 -7.61 -3.35
C PHE A 250 -15.22 -7.35 -4.77
N PHE A 251 -14.37 -7.57 -5.76
CA PHE A 251 -14.71 -7.43 -7.17
C PHE A 251 -15.12 -8.79 -7.73
N VAL A 252 -16.35 -8.89 -8.22
CA VAL A 252 -16.91 -10.15 -8.73
C VAL A 252 -16.94 -10.11 -10.24
N ALA A 253 -16.40 -11.13 -10.85
CA ALA A 253 -16.43 -11.31 -12.30
C ALA A 253 -16.94 -12.72 -12.66
N PRO A 254 -17.54 -12.92 -13.83
CA PRO A 254 -17.89 -14.25 -14.29
C PRO A 254 -16.63 -15.10 -14.43
N ALA A 255 -16.74 -16.40 -14.10
CA ALA A 255 -15.66 -17.36 -14.34
C ALA A 255 -15.69 -17.77 -15.82
N PRO A 256 -14.82 -17.22 -16.68
CA PRO A 256 -14.83 -17.52 -18.10
C PRO A 256 -14.26 -18.92 -18.38
N ALA A 257 -14.67 -19.49 -19.51
CA ALA A 257 -14.15 -20.79 -19.94
C ALA A 257 -12.69 -20.69 -20.45
N GLU A 258 -12.30 -19.53 -20.94
CA GLU A 258 -10.99 -19.30 -21.58
C GLU A 258 -10.04 -18.58 -20.62
N PRO A 259 -8.82 -19.10 -20.41
CA PRO A 259 -7.83 -18.51 -19.50
C PRO A 259 -7.48 -17.04 -19.82
N GLN A 260 -7.49 -16.64 -21.09
CA GLN A 260 -7.19 -15.28 -21.51
C GLN A 260 -8.15 -14.25 -20.89
N HIS A 261 -9.43 -14.57 -20.79
CA HIS A 261 -10.41 -13.65 -20.21
C HIS A 261 -10.20 -13.38 -18.72
N TYR A 262 -9.61 -14.34 -17.97
CA TYR A 262 -9.17 -14.06 -16.58
C TYR A 262 -8.06 -13.01 -16.57
N ALA A 263 -7.10 -13.13 -17.49
CA ALA A 263 -6.00 -12.18 -17.62
C ALA A 263 -6.51 -10.78 -18.01
N ASP A 264 -7.46 -10.71 -18.96
CA ASP A 264 -8.05 -9.43 -19.41
C ASP A 264 -8.79 -8.71 -18.27
N ILE A 265 -9.58 -9.44 -17.48
CA ILE A 265 -10.28 -8.88 -16.30
C ILE A 265 -9.28 -8.42 -15.24
N ASN A 266 -8.29 -9.24 -14.91
CA ASN A 266 -7.25 -8.85 -13.94
C ASN A 266 -6.44 -7.65 -14.44
N GLN A 267 -6.14 -7.56 -15.73
CA GLN A 267 -5.46 -6.40 -16.32
C GLN A 267 -6.32 -5.14 -16.22
N TRP A 268 -7.63 -5.24 -16.46
CA TRP A 268 -8.54 -4.11 -16.29
C TRP A 268 -8.61 -3.64 -14.83
N LEU A 269 -8.75 -4.58 -13.89
CA LEU A 269 -8.74 -4.27 -12.45
C LEU A 269 -7.42 -3.65 -12.01
N TYR A 270 -6.29 -4.14 -12.52
CA TYR A 270 -4.99 -3.54 -12.29
C TYR A 270 -4.93 -2.11 -12.83
N GLU A 271 -5.38 -1.89 -14.05
CA GLU A 271 -5.34 -0.58 -14.72
C GLU A 271 -6.18 0.49 -13.99
N TYR A 272 -7.35 0.13 -13.47
CA TYR A 272 -8.32 1.11 -12.99
C TYR A 272 -8.61 1.07 -11.49
N ILE A 273 -8.38 -0.06 -10.83
CA ILE A 273 -8.61 -0.23 -9.38
C ILE A 273 -7.29 -0.38 -8.62
N THR A 274 -6.32 -1.07 -9.22
CA THR A 274 -4.97 -1.29 -8.67
C THR A 274 -4.94 -2.08 -7.36
N VAL A 275 -4.25 -1.59 -6.35
CA VAL A 275 -4.02 -2.28 -5.07
C VAL A 275 -5.30 -2.77 -4.38
N PRO A 276 -6.42 -2.02 -4.33
CA PRO A 276 -7.65 -2.52 -3.72
C PRO A 276 -8.22 -3.81 -4.31
N ALA A 277 -7.91 -4.15 -5.56
CA ALA A 277 -8.36 -5.40 -6.19
C ALA A 277 -7.48 -6.61 -5.84
N TYR A 278 -6.26 -6.39 -5.33
CA TYR A 278 -5.34 -7.46 -5.00
C TYR A 278 -5.89 -8.35 -3.89
N GLY A 279 -6.01 -9.66 -4.17
CA GLY A 279 -6.59 -10.61 -3.22
C GLY A 279 -8.09 -10.42 -2.94
N HIS A 280 -8.75 -9.47 -3.62
CA HIS A 280 -10.16 -9.14 -3.43
C HIS A 280 -10.98 -9.34 -4.72
N THR A 281 -10.51 -10.20 -5.63
CA THR A 281 -11.26 -10.55 -6.85
C THR A 281 -11.80 -11.98 -6.75
N VAL A 282 -13.09 -12.13 -7.04
CA VAL A 282 -13.81 -13.41 -7.02
C VAL A 282 -14.33 -13.71 -8.42
N PHE A 283 -13.89 -14.83 -8.99
CA PHE A 283 -14.42 -15.34 -10.26
C PHE A 283 -15.48 -16.41 -10.00
N THR A 284 -16.73 -16.13 -10.35
CA THR A 284 -17.83 -17.06 -10.13
C THR A 284 -18.99 -16.83 -11.09
N ASN A 285 -19.64 -17.91 -11.52
CA ASN A 285 -20.93 -17.90 -12.22
C ASN A 285 -22.10 -18.18 -11.25
N GLN A 286 -21.80 -18.24 -9.93
CA GLN A 286 -22.75 -18.58 -8.86
C GLN A 286 -22.79 -17.47 -7.82
N LYS A 287 -23.16 -16.24 -8.22
CA LYS A 287 -23.19 -15.07 -7.33
C LYS A 287 -24.09 -15.27 -6.11
N ALA A 288 -25.12 -16.12 -6.22
CA ALA A 288 -26.01 -16.48 -5.11
C ALA A 288 -25.30 -17.18 -3.93
N LEU A 289 -24.11 -17.70 -4.13
CA LEU A 289 -23.27 -18.29 -3.06
C LEU A 289 -22.40 -17.27 -2.33
N LEU A 290 -22.36 -16.02 -2.78
CA LEU A 290 -21.58 -14.96 -2.14
C LEU A 290 -22.27 -14.53 -0.83
N TYR A 291 -21.53 -14.63 0.25
CA TYR A 291 -21.99 -14.23 1.58
C TYR A 291 -21.46 -12.83 1.91
N GLY A 292 -22.33 -11.81 1.89
CA GLY A 292 -21.96 -10.44 2.16
C GLY A 292 -23.17 -9.56 2.49
N ASP A 293 -22.94 -8.30 2.79
CA ASP A 293 -23.99 -7.35 3.19
C ASP A 293 -24.64 -6.67 2.00
N TYR A 294 -23.86 -6.41 0.95
CA TYR A 294 -24.32 -5.72 -0.26
C TYR A 294 -23.77 -6.39 -1.51
N LEU A 295 -24.57 -6.40 -2.59
CA LEU A 295 -24.12 -6.77 -3.92
C LEU A 295 -24.54 -5.66 -4.91
N ILE A 296 -23.57 -5.02 -5.55
CA ILE A 296 -23.78 -4.07 -6.64
C ILE A 296 -23.71 -4.86 -7.94
N ASP A 297 -24.86 -5.02 -8.63
CA ASP A 297 -24.98 -5.81 -9.84
C ASP A 297 -25.98 -5.15 -10.81
N ALA A 298 -25.81 -5.29 -12.12
CA ALA A 298 -26.76 -4.84 -13.12
C ALA A 298 -27.92 -5.84 -13.29
N GLU A 299 -27.69 -7.12 -12.94
CA GLU A 299 -28.67 -8.18 -13.05
C GLU A 299 -29.53 -8.31 -11.80
N GLN A 300 -30.68 -8.97 -11.91
CA GLN A 300 -31.50 -9.36 -10.80
C GLN A 300 -30.95 -10.65 -10.20
N THR A 301 -29.99 -10.53 -9.30
CA THR A 301 -29.33 -11.65 -8.66
C THR A 301 -29.99 -11.93 -7.31
N GLU A 302 -30.41 -13.18 -7.11
CA GLU A 302 -30.82 -13.66 -5.79
C GLU A 302 -29.60 -14.08 -4.99
N GLY A 303 -29.47 -13.61 -3.76
CA GLY A 303 -28.31 -13.90 -2.91
C GLY A 303 -28.49 -13.37 -1.50
N MET A 304 -27.47 -13.53 -0.68
CA MET A 304 -27.43 -12.97 0.66
C MET A 304 -27.05 -11.48 0.59
N GLY A 305 -27.71 -10.67 1.43
CA GLY A 305 -27.47 -9.23 1.49
C GLY A 305 -28.39 -8.40 0.60
N ALA A 306 -28.19 -7.08 0.63
CA ALA A 306 -28.98 -6.13 -0.13
C ALA A 306 -28.46 -6.00 -1.58
N LEU A 307 -29.33 -6.25 -2.55
CA LEU A 307 -29.02 -5.99 -3.95
C LEU A 307 -29.15 -4.51 -4.27
N ILE A 308 -28.07 -3.90 -4.73
CA ILE A 308 -28.02 -2.55 -5.31
C ILE A 308 -27.98 -2.70 -6.84
N ARG A 309 -29.16 -2.62 -7.47
CA ARG A 309 -29.28 -2.89 -8.90
C ARG A 309 -28.84 -1.69 -9.73
N PHE A 310 -27.61 -1.74 -10.22
CA PHE A 310 -27.06 -0.72 -11.12
C PHE A 310 -27.87 -0.65 -12.43
N GLY A 311 -28.16 0.57 -12.90
CA GLY A 311 -28.98 0.82 -14.09
C GLY A 311 -30.49 0.78 -13.83
N SER A 312 -30.94 0.57 -12.57
CA SER A 312 -32.34 0.70 -12.19
C SER A 312 -32.78 2.18 -12.07
N ASP A 313 -34.07 2.41 -11.86
CA ASP A 313 -34.58 3.78 -11.65
C ASP A 313 -34.01 4.45 -10.39
N THR A 314 -33.61 3.67 -9.38
CA THR A 314 -33.06 4.16 -8.12
C THR A 314 -31.53 4.34 -8.19
N PHE A 315 -30.82 3.50 -8.92
CA PHE A 315 -29.36 3.49 -9.01
C PHE A 315 -28.94 3.52 -10.49
N LYS A 316 -29.20 4.66 -11.16
CA LYS A 316 -28.88 4.84 -12.59
C LYS A 316 -27.39 4.97 -12.84
N THR A 317 -26.71 5.59 -11.89
CA THR A 317 -25.29 5.96 -11.97
C THR A 317 -24.53 5.57 -10.72
N TRP A 318 -23.22 5.66 -10.78
CA TRP A 318 -22.35 5.48 -9.62
C TRP A 318 -22.46 6.61 -8.58
N ASP A 319 -22.92 7.81 -8.99
CA ASP A 319 -23.21 8.89 -8.05
C ASP A 319 -24.43 8.57 -7.18
N ASP A 320 -25.48 7.92 -7.73
CA ASP A 320 -26.63 7.46 -6.93
C ASP A 320 -26.22 6.41 -5.89
N ILE A 321 -25.28 5.53 -6.26
CA ILE A 321 -24.71 4.53 -5.33
C ILE A 321 -23.89 5.23 -4.24
N ALA A 322 -23.04 6.19 -4.59
CA ALA A 322 -22.28 6.97 -3.63
C ALA A 322 -23.17 7.68 -2.63
N ASP A 323 -24.24 8.33 -3.11
CA ASP A 323 -25.23 9.00 -2.28
C ASP A 323 -25.97 8.04 -1.33
N TYR A 324 -26.30 6.84 -1.79
CA TYR A 324 -26.92 5.82 -0.96
C TYR A 324 -26.01 5.44 0.22
N PHE A 325 -24.76 5.07 -0.06
CA PHE A 325 -23.82 4.65 0.97
C PHE A 325 -23.45 5.80 1.92
N SER A 326 -23.37 7.03 1.44
CA SER A 326 -23.09 8.20 2.28
C SER A 326 -24.17 8.42 3.35
N ARG A 327 -25.42 8.10 3.04
CA ARG A 327 -26.54 8.18 3.99
C ARG A 327 -26.54 7.05 5.02
N LEU A 328 -25.99 5.88 4.69
CA LEU A 328 -25.87 4.77 5.63
C LEU A 328 -24.74 5.00 6.64
N GLY A 329 -23.63 5.61 6.24
CA GLY A 329 -22.49 5.93 7.11
C GLY A 329 -22.71 7.14 8.03
N GLY A 330 -23.82 7.84 7.92
CA GLY A 330 -24.17 9.01 8.73
C GLY A 330 -25.05 8.72 9.95
N GLN A 331 -25.19 7.45 10.36
CA GLN A 331 -25.95 7.07 11.57
C GLN A 331 -25.03 6.70 12.72
#